data_d170ba73058722954a21374a8f8a6b47
#
_entry.id   d170ba73058722954a21374a8f8a6b47
#
_cell.length_a   1.000
_cell.length_b   1.000
_cell.length_c   1.000
_cell.angle_alpha   90.00
_cell.angle_beta   90.00
_cell.angle_gamma   90.00
#
_symmetry.space_group_name_H-M   'P 1'
#
loop_
_entity.id
_entity.type
_entity.pdbx_description
1 polymer ?
#
loop_
_entity_poly.entity_id
_entity_poly.type
_entity_poly.pdbx_seq_one_letter_code
_entity_poly.pdbx_strand_id
1 'polypeptide(L)'
;MSVRLLLIALALLTSAGCSNAINPFCGNVRPSPEIGSISPSTVALSDLDQGVLLTVNGSNFVPASEIVVNGKALAATALSSSKLQVMLNSAVISQQGSVNVKVMTPSGNSGDVGCTSGGTSSILVLTID
;
A
#
# COMPACT_ATOMS: atom_id res chain seq x y z
N MET A 1 -58.91 14.07 6.94
CA MET A 1 -57.76 14.73 7.61
C MET A 1 -56.60 13.77 7.92
N SER A 2 -56.86 12.53 8.19
CA SER A 2 -55.82 11.52 8.54
C SER A 2 -54.90 11.09 7.37
N VAL A 3 -55.37 11.14 6.14
CA VAL A 3 -54.62 10.69 4.96
C VAL A 3 -53.48 11.66 4.60
N ARG A 4 -53.66 12.94 4.87
CA ARG A 4 -52.61 13.95 4.59
C ARG A 4 -51.46 13.91 5.61
N LEU A 5 -51.72 13.54 6.84
CA LEU A 5 -50.69 13.35 7.86
C LEU A 5 -49.87 12.06 7.60
N LEU A 6 -50.51 11.01 7.09
CA LEU A 6 -49.83 9.76 6.78
C LEU A 6 -48.85 9.90 5.60
N LEU A 7 -49.20 10.75 4.63
CA LEU A 7 -48.32 11.00 3.48
C LEU A 7 -47.06 11.82 3.85
N ILE A 8 -47.18 12.70 4.83
CA ILE A 8 -46.05 13.49 5.32
C ILE A 8 -45.10 12.63 6.16
N ALA A 9 -45.63 11.69 6.92
CA ALA A 9 -44.82 10.78 7.71
C ALA A 9 -44.04 9.79 6.83
N LEU A 10 -44.59 9.40 5.69
CA LEU A 10 -43.93 8.47 4.77
C LEU A 10 -42.80 9.14 3.95
N ALA A 11 -42.90 10.46 3.73
CA ALA A 11 -41.88 11.21 2.99
C ALA A 11 -40.60 11.48 3.81
N LEU A 12 -40.67 11.37 5.13
CA LEU A 12 -39.54 11.61 6.01
C LEU A 12 -38.65 10.36 6.22
N LEU A 13 -39.09 9.18 5.77
CA LEU A 13 -38.33 7.93 5.90
C LEU A 13 -37.40 7.65 4.73
N THR A 14 -37.40 8.46 3.68
CA THR A 14 -36.56 8.24 2.49
C THR A 14 -35.26 8.99 2.45
N SER A 15 -34.92 9.73 3.50
CA SER A 15 -33.68 10.52 3.55
C SER A 15 -32.52 9.81 4.30
N ALA A 16 -32.68 8.56 4.66
CA ALA A 16 -31.55 7.75 5.10
C ALA A 16 -30.76 7.28 3.89
N GLY A 17 -30.21 8.22 3.13
CA GLY A 17 -29.20 7.95 2.11
C GLY A 17 -27.92 7.46 2.78
N CYS A 18 -27.76 6.19 2.91
CA CYS A 18 -26.51 5.58 3.35
C CYS A 18 -25.46 5.78 2.26
N SER A 19 -24.75 6.87 2.35
CA SER A 19 -23.50 7.04 1.66
C SER A 19 -22.40 6.46 2.54
N ASN A 20 -21.91 5.40 2.53
CA ASN A 20 -20.87 4.66 3.22
C ASN A 20 -21.43 3.45 3.94
N ALA A 21 -21.63 2.40 3.17
CA ALA A 21 -21.76 1.08 3.74
C ALA A 21 -20.43 0.73 4.43
N ILE A 22 -20.34 1.02 5.72
CA ILE A 22 -19.30 0.43 6.55
C ILE A 22 -19.64 -1.05 6.63
N ASN A 23 -18.89 -1.85 5.89
CA ASN A 23 -19.00 -3.29 6.03
C ASN A 23 -18.31 -3.69 7.34
N PRO A 24 -19.05 -4.10 8.38
CA PRO A 24 -18.44 -4.41 9.68
C PRO A 24 -17.54 -5.64 9.64
N PHE A 25 -17.56 -6.39 8.55
CA PHE A 25 -16.71 -7.56 8.34
C PHE A 25 -15.39 -7.24 7.65
N CYS A 26 -15.27 -6.05 7.09
CA CYS A 26 -14.06 -5.59 6.45
C CYS A 26 -13.28 -4.72 7.42
N GLY A 27 -12.38 -5.21 8.20
CA GLY A 27 -11.54 -4.43 9.10
C GLY A 27 -11.06 -3.08 8.53
N ASN A 28 -9.95 -2.57 8.93
CA ASN A 28 -9.42 -1.31 8.41
C ASN A 28 -9.05 -1.44 6.93
N VAL A 29 -9.77 -0.72 6.08
CA VAL A 29 -9.44 -0.64 4.66
C VAL A 29 -8.10 0.07 4.50
N ARG A 30 -7.17 -0.59 3.83
CA ARG A 30 -5.85 -0.03 3.52
C ARG A 30 -5.86 0.49 2.09
N PRO A 31 -5.39 1.73 1.86
CA PRO A 31 -5.29 2.25 0.49
C PRO A 31 -4.23 1.49 -0.31
N SER A 32 -4.40 1.48 -1.63
CA SER A 32 -3.39 0.95 -2.53
C SER A 32 -2.16 1.87 -2.53
N PRO A 33 -0.95 1.35 -2.37
CA PRO A 33 0.25 2.17 -2.35
C PRO A 33 0.58 2.70 -3.74
N GLU A 34 1.17 3.89 -3.77
CA GLU A 34 1.71 4.49 -4.98
C GLU A 34 3.20 4.79 -4.77
N ILE A 35 4.02 4.47 -5.77
CA ILE A 35 5.45 4.72 -5.74
C ILE A 35 5.79 5.89 -6.67
N GLY A 36 6.56 6.85 -6.16
CA GLY A 36 6.96 8.03 -6.93
C GLY A 36 8.44 8.01 -7.30
N SER A 37 9.31 7.71 -6.35
CA SER A 37 10.75 7.67 -6.56
C SER A 37 11.44 6.74 -5.57
N ILE A 38 12.66 6.35 -5.93
CA ILE A 38 13.55 5.57 -5.05
C ILE A 38 14.89 6.30 -4.92
N SER A 39 15.53 6.17 -3.78
CA SER A 39 16.85 6.74 -3.53
C SER A 39 17.68 5.79 -2.65
N PRO A 40 18.89 5.43 -3.07
CA PRO A 40 19.51 5.71 -4.37
C PRO A 40 18.81 4.98 -5.53
N SER A 41 18.95 5.49 -6.74
CA SER A 41 18.44 4.84 -7.97
C SER A 41 19.49 3.93 -8.63
N THR A 42 20.73 4.06 -8.22
CA THR A 42 21.86 3.24 -8.65
C THR A 42 22.69 2.86 -7.43
N VAL A 43 23.07 1.61 -7.37
CA VAL A 43 23.85 1.03 -6.25
C VAL A 43 24.96 0.17 -6.84
N ALA A 44 26.17 0.30 -6.29
CA ALA A 44 27.26 -0.62 -6.65
C ALA A 44 27.05 -1.99 -5.99
N LEU A 45 27.30 -3.05 -6.72
CA LEU A 45 27.16 -4.41 -6.20
C LEU A 45 28.00 -4.64 -4.94
N SER A 46 29.21 -4.06 -4.90
CA SER A 46 30.11 -4.13 -3.75
C SER A 46 29.54 -3.47 -2.48
N ASP A 47 28.69 -2.45 -2.63
CA ASP A 47 28.11 -1.75 -1.48
C ASP A 47 27.04 -2.60 -0.78
N LEU A 48 26.44 -3.55 -1.49
CA LEU A 48 25.45 -4.47 -0.93
C LEU A 48 26.01 -5.40 0.14
N ASP A 49 27.29 -5.68 0.12
CA ASP A 49 27.95 -6.48 1.16
C ASP A 49 27.97 -5.75 2.51
N GLN A 50 27.99 -4.43 2.47
CA GLN A 50 27.94 -3.56 3.66
C GLN A 50 26.50 -3.20 4.05
N GLY A 51 25.56 -3.39 3.15
CA GLY A 51 24.18 -2.97 3.28
C GLY A 51 23.94 -1.56 2.74
N VAL A 52 22.88 -1.40 1.98
CA VAL A 52 22.47 -0.13 1.39
C VAL A 52 21.04 0.19 1.83
N LEU A 53 20.85 1.37 2.42
CA LEU A 53 19.53 1.84 2.79
C LEU A 53 18.81 2.38 1.57
N LEU A 54 17.77 1.69 1.13
CA LEU A 54 16.88 2.14 0.07
C LEU A 54 15.71 2.92 0.68
N THR A 55 15.50 4.13 0.20
CA THR A 55 14.34 4.95 0.55
C THR A 55 13.38 4.99 -0.62
N VAL A 56 12.12 4.69 -0.34
CA VAL A 56 11.03 4.73 -1.32
C VAL A 56 10.10 5.87 -0.94
N ASN A 57 9.90 6.80 -1.87
CA ASN A 57 8.96 7.91 -1.73
C ASN A 57 7.72 7.64 -2.58
N GLY A 58 6.57 7.99 -2.04
CA GLY A 58 5.30 7.77 -2.71
C GLY A 58 4.13 8.27 -1.87
N SER A 59 3.04 7.53 -1.86
CA SER A 59 1.85 7.86 -1.08
C SER A 59 1.09 6.61 -0.66
N ASN A 60 0.18 6.79 0.29
CA ASN A 60 -0.67 5.72 0.81
C ASN A 60 0.08 4.58 1.49
N PHE A 61 1.26 4.83 2.01
CA PHE A 61 2.01 3.84 2.77
C PHE A 61 1.42 3.67 4.17
N VAL A 62 1.46 2.46 4.65
CA VAL A 62 1.04 2.08 6.01
C VAL A 62 2.16 1.26 6.67
N PRO A 63 2.16 1.10 8.00
CA PRO A 63 3.21 0.33 8.68
C PRO A 63 3.35 -1.12 8.20
N ALA A 64 2.29 -1.70 7.64
CA ALA A 64 2.30 -3.06 7.07
C ALA A 64 2.78 -3.11 5.62
N SER A 65 3.04 -1.96 4.97
CA SER A 65 3.55 -1.94 3.60
C SER A 65 4.92 -2.58 3.51
N GLU A 66 5.11 -3.36 2.44
CA GLU A 66 6.36 -4.06 2.16
C GLU A 66 6.98 -3.53 0.87
N ILE A 67 8.30 -3.52 0.79
CA ILE A 67 9.01 -3.20 -0.44
C ILE A 67 9.38 -4.54 -1.10
N VAL A 68 8.95 -4.74 -2.34
CA VAL A 68 9.28 -5.93 -3.13
C VAL A 68 10.43 -5.59 -4.05
N VAL A 69 11.56 -6.23 -3.82
CA VAL A 69 12.79 -6.04 -4.58
C VAL A 69 13.16 -7.35 -5.25
N ASN A 70 13.32 -7.32 -6.57
CA ASN A 70 13.64 -8.51 -7.36
C ASN A 70 12.68 -9.68 -7.09
N GLY A 71 11.40 -9.38 -6.91
CA GLY A 71 10.36 -10.37 -6.59
C GLY A 71 10.32 -10.83 -5.14
N LYS A 72 11.20 -10.33 -4.29
CA LYS A 72 11.26 -10.70 -2.87
C LYS A 72 10.65 -9.61 -2.00
N ALA A 73 9.64 -9.96 -1.22
CA ALA A 73 9.00 -9.05 -0.29
C ALA A 73 9.88 -8.85 0.96
N LEU A 74 10.16 -7.60 1.28
CA LEU A 74 10.98 -7.21 2.41
C LEU A 74 10.15 -6.34 3.35
N ALA A 75 10.22 -6.64 4.64
CA ALA A 75 9.62 -5.79 5.65
C ALA A 75 10.27 -4.41 5.62
N ALA A 76 9.48 -3.37 5.47
CA ALA A 76 9.95 -2.00 5.40
C ALA A 76 9.62 -1.24 6.68
N THR A 77 10.43 -0.23 6.99
CA THR A 77 10.12 0.73 8.03
C THR A 77 9.37 1.91 7.43
N ALA A 78 8.14 2.13 7.88
CA ALA A 78 7.34 3.28 7.46
C ALA A 78 7.73 4.50 8.30
N LEU A 79 8.40 5.47 7.67
CA LEU A 79 8.73 6.75 8.32
C LEU A 79 7.51 7.68 8.31
N SER A 80 6.70 7.58 7.27
CA SER A 80 5.45 8.33 7.09
C SER A 80 4.57 7.63 6.06
N SER A 81 3.40 8.16 5.79
CA SER A 81 2.54 7.67 4.70
C SER A 81 3.12 7.89 3.30
N SER A 82 4.23 8.61 3.18
CA SER A 82 4.89 8.93 1.92
C SER A 82 6.34 8.43 1.82
N LYS A 83 6.85 7.76 2.85
CA LYS A 83 8.25 7.32 2.88
C LYS A 83 8.42 5.99 3.58
N LEU A 84 9.02 5.04 2.86
CA LEU A 84 9.44 3.73 3.38
C LEU A 84 10.95 3.58 3.24
N GLN A 85 11.54 2.81 4.14
CA GLN A 85 12.96 2.43 4.06
C GLN A 85 13.14 0.93 4.25
N VAL A 86 14.13 0.39 3.56
CA VAL A 86 14.55 -1.00 3.72
C VAL A 86 16.07 -1.11 3.51
N MET A 87 16.70 -2.01 4.25
CA MET A 87 18.12 -2.32 4.05
C MET A 87 18.26 -3.41 2.99
N LEU A 88 19.00 -3.09 1.92
CA LEU A 88 19.37 -4.05 0.88
C LEU A 88 20.74 -4.63 1.17
N ASN A 89 20.91 -5.91 0.85
CA ASN A 89 22.17 -6.63 1.01
C ASN A 89 22.37 -7.65 -0.12
N SER A 90 23.51 -8.27 -0.13
CA SER A 90 23.88 -9.27 -1.14
C SER A 90 23.01 -10.53 -1.12
N ALA A 91 22.27 -10.80 -0.03
CA ALA A 91 21.30 -11.90 0.01
C ALA A 91 20.03 -11.59 -0.80
N VAL A 92 19.71 -10.32 -0.98
CA VAL A 92 18.55 -9.87 -1.77
C VAL A 92 18.92 -9.67 -3.23
N ILE A 93 20.08 -9.06 -3.48
CA ILE A 93 20.58 -8.75 -4.82
C ILE A 93 22.02 -9.23 -4.91
N SER A 94 22.27 -10.20 -5.79
CA SER A 94 23.57 -10.85 -5.92
C SER A 94 24.25 -10.62 -7.28
N GLN A 95 23.60 -9.88 -8.19
CA GLN A 95 24.09 -9.66 -9.56
C GLN A 95 23.86 -8.22 -10.01
N GLN A 96 24.73 -7.78 -10.88
CA GLN A 96 24.57 -6.51 -11.60
C GLN A 96 23.37 -6.57 -12.55
N GLY A 97 22.80 -5.42 -12.85
CA GLY A 97 21.70 -5.27 -13.79
C GLY A 97 20.56 -4.43 -13.26
N SER A 98 19.43 -4.56 -13.89
CA SER A 98 18.20 -3.84 -13.50
C SER A 98 17.36 -4.70 -12.55
N VAL A 99 16.93 -4.11 -11.46
CA VAL A 99 16.13 -4.74 -10.43
C VAL A 99 14.80 -3.99 -10.28
N ASN A 100 13.70 -4.71 -10.32
CA ASN A 100 12.38 -4.12 -10.13
C ASN A 100 12.10 -3.88 -8.64
N VAL A 101 11.60 -2.68 -8.36
CA VAL A 101 11.19 -2.26 -7.02
C VAL A 101 9.74 -1.82 -7.08
N LYS A 102 8.92 -2.36 -6.20
CA LYS A 102 7.52 -1.98 -6.02
C LYS A 102 7.14 -2.04 -4.55
N VAL A 103 6.03 -1.44 -4.21
CA VAL A 103 5.48 -1.49 -2.86
C VAL A 103 4.21 -2.34 -2.87
N MET A 104 4.08 -3.22 -1.90
CA MET A 104 2.89 -4.03 -1.69
C MET A 104 2.33 -3.75 -0.30
N THR A 105 1.06 -3.42 -0.22
CA THR A 105 0.35 -3.32 1.04
C THR A 105 -0.59 -4.52 1.15
N PRO A 106 -0.37 -5.42 2.11
CA PRO A 106 -1.26 -6.55 2.31
C PRO A 106 -2.63 -6.08 2.78
N SER A 107 -3.66 -6.86 2.47
CA SER A 107 -5.01 -6.59 2.96
C SER A 107 -5.03 -6.54 4.49
N GLY A 108 -5.78 -5.57 5.05
CA GLY A 108 -6.03 -5.48 6.48
C GLY A 108 -7.04 -6.48 7.00
N ASN A 109 -7.62 -7.29 6.14
CA ASN A 109 -8.71 -8.20 6.45
C ASN A 109 -8.24 -9.65 6.52
N SER A 110 -8.67 -10.35 7.53
CA SER A 110 -8.37 -11.77 7.75
C SER A 110 -9.44 -12.71 7.16
N GLY A 111 -10.21 -12.27 6.19
CA GLY A 111 -11.26 -13.08 5.59
C GLY A 111 -11.64 -12.58 4.20
N ASP A 112 -11.94 -13.53 3.32
CA ASP A 112 -12.25 -13.25 1.92
C ASP A 112 -13.74 -12.97 1.76
N VAL A 113 -14.20 -11.85 2.32
CA VAL A 113 -15.61 -11.41 2.28
C VAL A 113 -15.85 -10.27 1.29
N GLY A 114 -15.09 -10.22 0.21
CA GLY A 114 -15.24 -9.18 -0.82
C GLY A 114 -14.73 -7.81 -0.41
N CYS A 115 -13.91 -7.74 0.62
CA CYS A 115 -13.30 -6.50 1.09
C CYS A 115 -12.03 -6.23 0.32
N THR A 116 -12.04 -5.20 -0.49
CA THR A 116 -10.84 -4.74 -1.20
C THR A 116 -10.04 -3.78 -0.32
N SER A 117 -8.84 -4.16 0.05
CA SER A 117 -7.90 -3.26 0.72
C SER A 117 -6.47 -3.65 0.40
N GLY A 118 -5.58 -2.67 0.46
CA GLY A 118 -4.20 -2.85 0.06
C GLY A 118 -4.02 -2.85 -1.45
N GLY A 119 -2.97 -3.44 -1.91
CA GLY A 119 -2.63 -3.54 -3.33
C GLY A 119 -1.15 -3.44 -3.59
N THR A 120 -0.80 -3.32 -4.85
CA THR A 120 0.59 -3.24 -5.33
C THR A 120 0.76 -1.99 -6.18
N SER A 121 1.85 -1.27 -5.95
CA SER A 121 2.23 -0.09 -6.74
C SER A 121 2.70 -0.45 -8.15
N SER A 122 2.91 0.56 -8.99
CA SER A 122 3.71 0.44 -10.20
C SER A 122 5.16 0.07 -9.85
N ILE A 123 5.97 -0.21 -10.87
CA ILE A 123 7.37 -0.64 -10.71
C ILE A 123 8.30 0.53 -11.03
N LEU A 124 9.32 0.72 -10.20
CA LEU A 124 10.50 1.52 -10.53
C LEU A 124 11.72 0.59 -10.67
N VAL A 125 12.72 1.06 -11.41
CA VAL A 125 13.93 0.30 -11.67
C VAL A 125 15.08 0.82 -10.82
N LEU A 126 15.72 -0.08 -10.08
CA LEU A 126 16.98 0.14 -9.40
C LEU A 126 18.11 -0.45 -10.26
N THR A 127 19.13 0.33 -10.54
CA THR A 127 20.29 -0.12 -11.31
C THR A 127 21.39 -0.60 -10.36
N ILE A 128 21.94 -1.77 -10.64
CA ILE A 128 23.07 -2.34 -9.89
C ILE A 128 24.28 -2.37 -10.81
N ASP A 129 25.31 -1.66 -10.45
CA ASP A 129 26.58 -1.54 -11.18
C ASP A 129 27.65 -2.54 -10.70
#